data_69eb985624204bb4a7c3254309ac7a5c
#
_entry.id   69eb985624204bb4a7c3254309ac7a5c
#
_cell.length_a   1.000
_cell.length_b   1.000
_cell.length_c   1.000
_cell.angle_alpha   90.00
_cell.angle_beta   90.00
_cell.angle_gamma   90.00
#
_symmetry.space_group_name_H-M   'P 1'
#
loop_
_entity.id
_entity.type
_entity.pdbx_description
1 polymer ?
#
loop_
_entity_poly.entity_id
_entity_poly.type
_entity_poly.pdbx_seq_one_letter_code
_entity_poly.pdbx_strand_id
1 'polypeptide(L)'
;MSSALAYVGDSQGILASFRALIDAAEQSIVLQMYLFAQNGDQTLLLPRPGAFAYAQTVADWLIEKKRANPAMPIVVILDSNTPANPRLTRRRGVLIRQRLQEAGVIVLNACLFGARFDRRRRLVPQMNFHLAHQRVPAADWVEHQNRWQVLHNVEDHRKNLVIDGGRAGAVTSHNLFDVAYDWHENLLWLTGDVARALWQSVMAALTEALTLPQDVSERERVALQALTSQPPAEDDGRGPLRPRLTEVAGYFGGAPGPMPGADARLAEDPRCELIESAAIRPRLCALLDESGAGDELLIATAYFSDLEVLAAIERAAARGARVRVLIDSIAALPLPALAAWLTRGLVNHAVTCRALTLVERLPERFLVRVHDSGRGAMMHLKTVARLGREPVLLGGQANFTPNSFSGAYLETDVLTRAPEILAAFVEHFERLWALPESRPLRRAPGLWPALRLRMLSLLLWLFGCFGLRP
;
A
#
# COMPACT_ATOMS: atom_id res chain seq x y z
N MET A 1 -9.82 -3.87 -25.69
CA MET A 1 -9.38 -2.47 -25.52
C MET A 1 -7.95 -2.45 -25.04
N SER A 2 -7.15 -1.45 -25.47
CA SER A 2 -5.85 -1.25 -24.81
C SER A 2 -6.07 -0.75 -23.37
N SER A 3 -5.21 -1.20 -22.46
CA SER A 3 -5.15 -0.65 -21.11
C SER A 3 -4.67 0.79 -21.18
N ALA A 4 -5.26 1.68 -20.38
CA ALA A 4 -4.75 3.03 -20.23
C ALA A 4 -4.70 3.41 -18.75
N LEU A 5 -3.65 4.16 -18.37
CA LEU A 5 -3.33 4.49 -16.98
C LEU A 5 -3.03 5.98 -16.81
N ALA A 6 -3.25 6.48 -15.60
CA ALA A 6 -2.68 7.76 -15.16
C ALA A 6 -2.02 7.57 -13.79
N TYR A 7 -0.94 8.30 -13.55
CA TYR A 7 -0.22 8.34 -12.26
C TYR A 7 -0.59 9.61 -11.50
N VAL A 8 -0.94 9.46 -10.24
CA VAL A 8 -1.26 10.56 -9.33
C VAL A 8 -0.38 10.41 -8.09
N GLY A 9 0.43 11.41 -7.80
CA GLY A 9 1.49 11.36 -6.80
C GLY A 9 1.29 12.29 -5.59
N ASP A 10 0.06 12.66 -5.26
CA ASP A 10 -0.26 13.51 -4.10
C ASP A 10 -1.64 13.20 -3.54
N SER A 11 -1.85 13.52 -2.25
CA SER A 11 -3.09 13.19 -1.55
C SER A 11 -4.32 13.95 -2.07
N GLN A 12 -4.15 15.17 -2.56
CA GLN A 12 -5.27 15.93 -3.14
C GLN A 12 -5.73 15.30 -4.45
N GLY A 13 -4.80 14.98 -5.34
CA GLY A 13 -5.09 14.28 -6.58
C GLY A 13 -5.68 12.89 -6.35
N ILE A 14 -5.19 12.16 -5.33
CA ILE A 14 -5.75 10.87 -4.94
C ILE A 14 -7.21 11.03 -4.48
N LEU A 15 -7.49 12.00 -3.62
CA LEU A 15 -8.85 12.29 -3.16
C LEU A 15 -9.76 12.70 -4.32
N ALA A 16 -9.26 13.55 -5.24
CA ALA A 16 -9.96 13.94 -6.46
C ALA A 16 -10.28 12.72 -7.36
N SER A 17 -9.35 11.78 -7.45
CA SER A 17 -9.54 10.54 -8.20
C SER A 17 -10.64 9.67 -7.59
N PHE A 18 -10.67 9.53 -6.26
CA PHE A 18 -11.79 8.84 -5.58
C PHE A 18 -13.13 9.51 -5.89
N ARG A 19 -13.22 10.85 -5.79
CA ARG A 19 -14.44 11.59 -6.12
C ARG A 19 -14.87 11.34 -7.56
N ALA A 20 -13.94 11.48 -8.51
CA ALA A 20 -14.23 11.30 -9.93
C ALA A 20 -14.75 9.88 -10.25
N LEU A 21 -14.18 8.84 -9.65
CA LEU A 21 -14.67 7.46 -9.81
C LEU A 21 -16.06 7.28 -9.21
N ILE A 22 -16.29 7.78 -7.98
CA ILE A 22 -17.58 7.66 -7.30
C ILE A 22 -18.67 8.39 -8.11
N ASP A 23 -18.39 9.59 -8.59
CA ASP A 23 -19.35 10.36 -9.39
C ASP A 23 -19.67 9.71 -10.73
N ALA A 24 -18.65 9.15 -11.40
CA ALA A 24 -18.80 8.51 -12.70
C ALA A 24 -19.48 7.14 -12.65
N ALA A 25 -19.58 6.50 -11.49
CA ALA A 25 -20.22 5.20 -11.37
C ALA A 25 -21.73 5.26 -11.70
N GLU A 26 -22.18 4.36 -12.58
CA GLU A 26 -23.58 4.28 -13.04
C GLU A 26 -24.28 3.00 -12.57
N GLN A 27 -23.51 1.90 -12.39
CA GLN A 27 -24.07 0.57 -12.11
C GLN A 27 -23.62 0.02 -10.76
N SER A 28 -22.36 0.20 -10.39
CA SER A 28 -21.83 -0.37 -9.16
C SER A 28 -20.54 0.33 -8.69
N ILE A 29 -20.29 0.28 -7.38
CA ILE A 29 -19.02 0.71 -6.77
C ILE A 29 -18.55 -0.40 -5.83
N VAL A 30 -17.28 -0.82 -5.97
CA VAL A 30 -16.64 -1.68 -4.99
C VAL A 30 -15.34 -1.03 -4.52
N LEU A 31 -15.29 -0.69 -3.25
CA LEU A 31 -14.12 -0.16 -2.56
C LEU A 31 -13.56 -1.25 -1.66
N GLN A 32 -12.34 -1.68 -1.93
CA GLN A 32 -11.57 -2.57 -1.07
C GLN A 32 -10.51 -1.74 -0.35
N MET A 33 -10.50 -1.77 0.99
CA MET A 33 -9.66 -0.87 1.76
C MET A 33 -9.13 -1.54 3.03
N TYR A 34 -7.81 -1.53 3.18
CA TYR A 34 -7.14 -2.06 4.37
C TYR A 34 -7.51 -1.27 5.64
N LEU A 35 -7.39 0.06 5.59
CA LEU A 35 -7.76 0.95 6.70
C LEU A 35 -8.72 2.03 6.20
N PHE A 36 -9.93 2.02 6.76
CA PHE A 36 -10.92 3.06 6.53
C PHE A 36 -11.49 3.50 7.88
N ALA A 37 -10.94 4.58 8.42
CA ALA A 37 -11.24 5.01 9.79
C ALA A 37 -11.09 6.51 9.97
N GLN A 38 -12.00 7.12 10.71
CA GLN A 38 -11.95 8.53 11.08
C GLN A 38 -11.13 8.76 12.37
N ASN A 39 -10.78 10.00 12.66
CA ASN A 39 -10.13 10.37 13.93
C ASN A 39 -10.94 9.87 15.13
N GLY A 40 -10.25 9.26 16.10
CA GLY A 40 -10.85 8.66 17.28
C GLY A 40 -11.37 7.24 17.12
N ASP A 41 -11.41 6.71 15.90
CA ASP A 41 -11.85 5.36 15.57
C ASP A 41 -10.69 4.33 15.57
N GLN A 42 -9.47 4.79 15.89
CA GLN A 42 -8.25 3.97 15.89
C GLN A 42 -7.64 3.84 17.29
N THR A 43 -7.30 2.63 17.66
CA THR A 43 -6.73 2.33 18.99
C THR A 43 -5.23 2.53 19.08
N LEU A 44 -4.49 2.44 17.97
CA LEU A 44 -3.02 2.48 17.99
C LEU A 44 -2.43 3.81 17.50
N LEU A 45 -3.16 4.53 16.65
CA LEU A 45 -2.70 5.81 16.14
C LEU A 45 -3.39 6.93 16.93
N LEU A 46 -2.60 7.88 17.42
CA LEU A 46 -3.13 9.04 18.12
C LEU A 46 -3.86 9.94 17.14
N PRO A 47 -5.04 10.46 17.49
CA PRO A 47 -5.73 11.44 16.67
C PRO A 47 -4.85 12.67 16.47
N ARG A 48 -4.83 13.22 15.26
CA ARG A 48 -4.12 14.45 14.94
C ARG A 48 -5.10 15.61 14.95
N PRO A 49 -5.06 16.50 15.94
CA PRO A 49 -5.92 17.67 15.95
C PRO A 49 -5.75 18.51 14.69
N GLY A 50 -6.85 18.92 14.06
CA GLY A 50 -6.84 19.73 12.84
C GLY A 50 -6.50 18.95 11.56
N ALA A 51 -6.34 17.61 11.61
CA ALA A 51 -6.22 16.81 10.41
C ALA A 51 -7.50 16.91 9.56
N PHE A 52 -7.33 16.93 8.24
CA PHE A 52 -8.46 16.90 7.32
C PHE A 52 -9.26 15.60 7.52
N ALA A 53 -10.59 15.72 7.55
CA ALA A 53 -11.50 14.59 7.77
C ALA A 53 -11.61 13.70 6.51
N TYR A 54 -10.48 13.15 6.09
CA TYR A 54 -10.30 12.43 4.83
C TYR A 54 -11.21 11.22 4.70
N ALA A 55 -11.19 10.35 5.71
CA ALA A 55 -12.02 9.17 5.73
C ALA A 55 -13.52 9.50 5.72
N GLN A 56 -13.94 10.51 6.50
CA GLN A 56 -15.33 10.97 6.52
C GLN A 56 -15.75 11.50 5.17
N THR A 57 -14.90 12.30 4.52
CA THR A 57 -15.20 12.89 3.21
C THR A 57 -15.50 11.81 2.17
N VAL A 58 -14.66 10.77 2.08
CA VAL A 58 -14.91 9.66 1.15
C VAL A 58 -16.17 8.87 1.54
N ALA A 59 -16.41 8.64 2.83
CA ALA A 59 -17.62 7.98 3.29
C ALA A 59 -18.88 8.80 2.94
N ASP A 60 -18.83 10.13 3.10
CA ASP A 60 -19.94 11.01 2.74
C ASP A 60 -20.26 10.94 1.25
N TRP A 61 -19.26 10.91 0.37
CA TRP A 61 -19.47 10.75 -1.07
C TRP A 61 -20.12 9.41 -1.43
N LEU A 62 -19.71 8.31 -0.80
CA LEU A 62 -20.37 7.00 -0.99
C LEU A 62 -21.83 7.03 -0.50
N ILE A 63 -22.09 7.70 0.63
CA ILE A 63 -23.42 7.86 1.20
C ILE A 63 -24.31 8.73 0.29
N GLU A 64 -23.79 9.87 -0.19
CA GLU A 64 -24.48 10.73 -1.15
C GLU A 64 -24.86 9.96 -2.43
N LYS A 65 -23.89 9.21 -2.98
CA LYS A 65 -24.10 8.39 -4.18
C LYS A 65 -25.17 7.32 -3.94
N LYS A 66 -25.14 6.66 -2.77
CA LYS A 66 -26.14 5.65 -2.40
C LYS A 66 -27.53 6.23 -2.25
N ARG A 67 -27.64 7.41 -1.64
CA ARG A 67 -28.94 8.12 -1.50
C ARG A 67 -29.50 8.56 -2.83
N ALA A 68 -28.65 9.06 -3.73
CA ALA A 68 -29.04 9.44 -5.08
C ALA A 68 -29.46 8.24 -5.94
N ASN A 69 -28.88 7.07 -5.70
CA ASN A 69 -29.11 5.83 -6.45
C ASN A 69 -29.35 4.64 -5.49
N PRO A 70 -30.52 4.53 -4.85
CA PRO A 70 -30.77 3.51 -3.82
C PRO A 70 -30.65 2.06 -4.32
N ALA A 71 -30.88 1.83 -5.60
CA ALA A 71 -30.77 0.49 -6.22
C ALA A 71 -29.33 0.08 -6.53
N MET A 72 -28.41 1.06 -6.69
CA MET A 72 -27.01 0.78 -7.03
C MET A 72 -26.32 0.01 -5.89
N PRO A 73 -25.69 -1.14 -6.15
CA PRO A 73 -24.83 -1.79 -5.18
C PRO A 73 -23.57 -0.96 -4.96
N ILE A 74 -23.37 -0.50 -3.74
CA ILE A 74 -22.14 0.11 -3.26
C ILE A 74 -21.62 -0.79 -2.16
N VAL A 75 -20.44 -1.40 -2.39
CA VAL A 75 -19.83 -2.37 -1.50
C VAL A 75 -18.50 -1.85 -0.99
N VAL A 76 -18.28 -1.94 0.30
CA VAL A 76 -16.99 -1.62 0.94
C VAL A 76 -16.48 -2.89 1.59
N ILE A 77 -15.33 -3.38 1.16
CA ILE A 77 -14.65 -4.54 1.70
C ILE A 77 -13.53 -4.03 2.60
N LEU A 78 -13.64 -4.27 3.90
CA LEU A 78 -12.66 -3.80 4.89
C LEU A 78 -11.87 -4.99 5.44
N ASP A 79 -10.58 -4.81 5.62
CA ASP A 79 -9.83 -5.74 6.45
C ASP A 79 -10.40 -5.67 7.88
N SER A 80 -10.92 -6.80 8.31
CA SER A 80 -11.45 -6.92 9.67
C SER A 80 -10.34 -7.01 10.70
N ASN A 81 -9.06 -6.76 10.30
CA ASN A 81 -7.89 -6.91 11.18
C ASN A 81 -8.30 -6.89 12.67
N THR A 82 -8.93 -7.99 13.08
CA THR A 82 -9.30 -8.26 14.45
C THR A 82 -8.09 -8.94 15.06
N PRO A 83 -7.16 -8.24 15.73
CA PRO A 83 -6.17 -8.94 16.52
C PRO A 83 -6.92 -9.91 17.41
N ALA A 84 -6.23 -10.96 17.79
CA ALA A 84 -6.75 -11.94 18.73
C ALA A 84 -7.17 -11.36 20.10
N ASN A 85 -7.04 -10.06 20.30
CA ASN A 85 -7.55 -9.34 21.46
C ASN A 85 -8.76 -8.48 21.07
N PRO A 86 -9.99 -8.96 21.32
CA PRO A 86 -11.21 -8.22 21.00
C PRO A 86 -11.30 -6.84 21.69
N ARG A 87 -10.48 -6.58 22.72
CA ARG A 87 -10.45 -5.29 23.40
C ARG A 87 -9.66 -4.23 22.62
N LEU A 88 -8.66 -4.63 21.82
CA LEU A 88 -7.81 -3.71 21.06
C LEU A 88 -8.40 -3.39 19.68
N THR A 89 -9.29 -4.23 19.15
CA THR A 89 -9.79 -4.14 17.77
C THR A 89 -11.19 -3.64 17.60
N ARG A 90 -11.96 -3.57 18.68
CA ARG A 90 -13.36 -3.11 18.61
C ARG A 90 -13.57 -1.71 18.06
N ARG A 91 -12.50 -0.95 17.77
CA ARG A 91 -12.61 0.47 17.40
C ARG A 91 -12.07 0.85 16.03
N ARG A 92 -11.45 -0.06 15.27
CA ARG A 92 -10.96 0.31 13.94
C ARG A 92 -12.12 0.37 12.94
N GLY A 93 -12.40 1.56 12.43
CA GLY A 93 -13.39 1.77 11.40
C GLY A 93 -14.84 1.50 11.84
N VAL A 94 -15.14 1.32 13.12
CA VAL A 94 -16.49 1.00 13.60
C VAL A 94 -17.46 2.14 13.28
N LEU A 95 -17.06 3.38 13.51
CA LEU A 95 -17.91 4.55 13.26
C LEU A 95 -18.16 4.73 11.76
N ILE A 96 -17.14 4.62 10.93
CA ILE A 96 -17.27 4.69 9.47
C ILE A 96 -18.17 3.55 8.96
N ARG A 97 -17.94 2.33 9.43
CA ARG A 97 -18.74 1.16 9.08
C ARG A 97 -20.22 1.39 9.41
N GLN A 98 -20.53 1.81 10.63
CA GLN A 98 -21.88 2.06 11.07
C GLN A 98 -22.57 3.11 10.20
N ARG A 99 -21.91 4.24 9.93
CA ARG A 99 -22.45 5.31 9.07
C ARG A 99 -22.75 4.81 7.65
N LEU A 100 -21.86 4.02 7.07
CA LEU A 100 -22.05 3.43 5.74
C LEU A 100 -23.25 2.47 5.71
N GLN A 101 -23.32 1.57 6.70
CA GLN A 101 -24.42 0.60 6.81
C GLN A 101 -25.77 1.27 7.04
N GLU A 102 -25.86 2.29 7.91
CA GLU A 102 -27.08 3.08 8.12
C GLU A 102 -27.58 3.77 6.86
N ALA A 103 -26.66 4.10 5.94
CA ALA A 103 -27.00 4.67 4.63
C ALA A 103 -27.32 3.61 3.55
N GLY A 104 -27.26 2.33 3.86
CA GLY A 104 -27.51 1.23 2.93
C GLY A 104 -26.32 0.88 2.03
N VAL A 105 -25.12 1.30 2.38
CA VAL A 105 -23.87 0.79 1.78
C VAL A 105 -23.55 -0.56 2.40
N ILE A 106 -23.26 -1.56 1.59
CA ILE A 106 -22.94 -2.91 2.06
C ILE A 106 -21.49 -2.93 2.53
N VAL A 107 -21.24 -3.29 3.78
CA VAL A 107 -19.89 -3.35 4.35
C VAL A 107 -19.55 -4.76 4.76
N LEU A 108 -18.49 -5.32 4.18
CA LEU A 108 -18.03 -6.67 4.39
C LEU A 108 -16.66 -6.73 5.08
N ASN A 109 -16.40 -7.84 5.75
CA ASN A 109 -15.09 -8.16 6.27
C ASN A 109 -14.33 -9.03 5.25
N ALA A 110 -13.15 -8.59 4.84
CA ALA A 110 -12.35 -9.28 3.83
C ALA A 110 -11.56 -10.45 4.38
N CYS A 111 -11.01 -10.29 5.56
CA CYS A 111 -10.10 -11.27 6.11
C CYS A 111 -10.62 -11.80 7.42
N LEU A 112 -10.60 -13.11 7.53
CA LEU A 112 -10.84 -13.79 8.78
C LEU A 112 -9.54 -14.08 9.47
N PHE A 113 -9.39 -13.37 10.52
CA PHE A 113 -8.50 -13.74 11.58
C PHE A 113 -8.84 -15.17 12.05
N GLY A 114 -7.98 -16.09 11.74
CA GLY A 114 -8.09 -17.46 12.26
C GLY A 114 -8.56 -18.53 11.30
N ALA A 115 -9.20 -18.25 10.17
CA ALA A 115 -9.61 -19.29 9.23
C ALA A 115 -8.39 -19.96 8.52
N ARG A 116 -7.31 -19.20 8.29
CA ARG A 116 -6.06 -19.72 7.73
C ARG A 116 -4.91 -19.78 8.75
N PHE A 117 -5.17 -19.48 10.01
CA PHE A 117 -4.16 -19.44 11.05
C PHE A 117 -3.87 -20.86 11.57
N ASP A 118 -2.71 -21.39 11.25
CA ASP A 118 -2.20 -22.61 11.90
C ASP A 118 -1.77 -22.28 13.33
N ARG A 119 -2.64 -22.59 14.30
CA ARG A 119 -2.37 -22.42 15.74
C ARG A 119 -1.08 -23.10 16.23
N ARG A 120 -0.53 -24.04 15.44
CA ARG A 120 0.70 -24.78 15.79
C ARG A 120 1.95 -23.97 15.44
N ARG A 121 1.88 -22.97 14.57
CA ARG A 121 3.01 -22.09 14.25
C ARG A 121 3.11 -21.02 15.32
N ARG A 122 4.06 -21.20 16.23
CA ARG A 122 4.40 -20.18 17.22
C ARG A 122 4.92 -18.93 16.52
N LEU A 123 4.39 -17.77 16.90
CA LEU A 123 4.86 -16.47 16.46
C LEU A 123 6.33 -16.28 16.89
N VAL A 124 7.25 -16.41 15.97
CA VAL A 124 8.60 -15.90 16.17
C VAL A 124 8.61 -14.49 15.59
N PRO A 125 8.74 -13.43 16.39
CA PRO A 125 8.67 -12.07 15.90
C PRO A 125 9.72 -11.83 14.81
N GLN A 126 9.36 -11.15 13.73
CA GLN A 126 10.31 -10.71 12.69
C GLN A 126 11.56 -10.04 13.28
N MET A 127 11.42 -9.44 14.45
CA MET A 127 12.51 -8.79 15.15
C MET A 127 13.59 -9.76 15.66
N ASN A 128 13.27 -11.03 15.91
CA ASN A 128 14.29 -12.01 16.24
C ASN A 128 15.23 -12.27 15.05
N PHE A 129 14.70 -12.14 13.82
CA PHE A 129 15.52 -12.15 12.63
C PHE A 129 16.53 -10.98 12.64
N HIS A 130 16.10 -9.76 12.96
CA HIS A 130 16.97 -8.58 12.99
C HIS A 130 18.07 -8.68 14.05
N LEU A 131 17.89 -9.45 15.11
CA LEU A 131 18.93 -9.73 16.09
C LEU A 131 19.89 -10.83 15.63
N ALA A 132 19.35 -11.84 14.96
CA ALA A 132 20.13 -12.99 14.50
C ALA A 132 20.99 -12.65 13.28
N HIS A 133 20.54 -11.76 12.38
CA HIS A 133 21.24 -11.44 11.13
C HIS A 133 22.66 -10.91 11.35
N GLN A 134 22.93 -10.24 12.48
CA GLN A 134 24.29 -9.76 12.81
C GLN A 134 25.31 -10.90 12.97
N ARG A 135 24.83 -12.12 13.19
CA ARG A 135 25.67 -13.32 13.38
C ARG A 135 25.70 -14.24 12.16
N VAL A 136 24.92 -13.93 11.14
CA VAL A 136 24.79 -14.75 9.93
C VAL A 136 25.59 -14.10 8.81
N PRO A 137 26.44 -14.85 8.08
CA PRO A 137 27.11 -14.34 6.90
C PRO A 137 26.14 -13.75 5.90
N ALA A 138 26.52 -12.68 5.21
CA ALA A 138 25.63 -11.99 4.27
C ALA A 138 25.13 -12.90 3.14
N ALA A 139 25.93 -13.89 2.72
CA ALA A 139 25.54 -14.88 1.71
C ALA A 139 24.32 -15.73 2.15
N ASP A 140 24.17 -15.96 3.43
CA ASP A 140 23.13 -16.85 3.98
C ASP A 140 21.90 -16.08 4.47
N TRP A 141 21.85 -14.75 4.31
CA TRP A 141 20.79 -13.93 4.87
C TRP A 141 19.40 -14.26 4.30
N VAL A 142 19.31 -14.51 2.99
CA VAL A 142 18.03 -14.85 2.35
C VAL A 142 17.49 -16.17 2.91
N GLU A 143 18.32 -17.19 3.01
CA GLU A 143 17.93 -18.48 3.58
C GLU A 143 17.56 -18.34 5.05
N HIS A 144 18.33 -17.58 5.82
CA HIS A 144 18.05 -17.32 7.22
C HIS A 144 16.74 -16.58 7.40
N GLN A 145 16.45 -15.55 6.59
CA GLN A 145 15.18 -14.85 6.60
C GLN A 145 14.02 -15.79 6.31
N ASN A 146 14.13 -16.64 5.31
CA ASN A 146 13.09 -17.59 4.93
C ASN A 146 12.77 -18.59 6.04
N ARG A 147 13.79 -19.04 6.80
CA ARG A 147 13.59 -19.93 7.97
C ARG A 147 12.86 -19.24 9.12
N TRP A 148 13.07 -17.94 9.29
CA TRP A 148 12.49 -17.13 10.36
C TRP A 148 11.25 -16.36 9.93
N GLN A 149 10.84 -16.51 8.68
CA GLN A 149 9.63 -15.89 8.18
C GLN A 149 8.42 -16.42 8.92
N VAL A 150 7.75 -15.53 9.63
CA VAL A 150 6.55 -15.86 10.36
C VAL A 150 5.37 -15.26 9.64
N LEU A 151 4.51 -16.13 9.14
CA LEU A 151 3.19 -15.75 8.66
C LEU A 151 2.33 -15.44 9.88
N HIS A 152 2.23 -14.17 10.23
CA HIS A 152 1.45 -13.75 11.38
C HIS A 152 -0.05 -13.88 11.13
N ASN A 153 -0.52 -13.35 10.00
CA ASN A 153 -1.92 -13.32 9.64
C ASN A 153 -2.02 -13.21 8.13
N VAL A 154 -3.11 -13.65 7.56
CA VAL A 154 -3.51 -13.20 6.23
C VAL A 154 -4.28 -11.91 6.44
N GLU A 155 -3.78 -10.81 5.91
CA GLU A 155 -4.42 -9.50 5.93
C GLU A 155 -4.79 -9.10 4.51
N ASP A 156 -5.97 -8.55 4.32
CA ASP A 156 -6.33 -7.93 3.05
C ASP A 156 -5.80 -6.49 3.05
N HIS A 157 -4.55 -6.36 2.63
CA HIS A 157 -3.86 -5.06 2.62
C HIS A 157 -4.12 -4.27 1.34
N ARG A 158 -5.04 -4.72 0.50
CA ARG A 158 -5.40 -4.07 -0.76
C ARG A 158 -6.17 -2.77 -0.55
N LYS A 159 -5.99 -1.84 -1.48
CA LYS A 159 -6.59 -0.50 -1.50
C LYS A 159 -7.02 -0.18 -2.92
N ASN A 160 -8.14 -0.77 -3.32
CA ASN A 160 -8.67 -0.75 -4.67
C ASN A 160 -10.03 -0.07 -4.69
N LEU A 161 -10.29 0.74 -5.69
CA LEU A 161 -11.63 1.22 -6.02
C LEU A 161 -11.92 0.83 -7.47
N VAL A 162 -13.05 0.19 -7.71
CA VAL A 162 -13.45 -0.20 -9.06
C VAL A 162 -14.94 0.05 -9.25
N ILE A 163 -15.32 0.49 -10.45
CA ILE A 163 -16.69 0.85 -10.80
C ILE A 163 -17.17 0.07 -12.04
N ASP A 164 -18.47 -0.18 -12.09
CA ASP A 164 -19.22 -0.59 -13.28
C ASP A 164 -18.57 -1.74 -14.06
N GLY A 165 -18.32 -2.87 -13.40
CA GLY A 165 -17.73 -4.04 -14.07
C GLY A 165 -16.27 -3.85 -14.52
N GLY A 166 -15.55 -2.88 -13.98
CA GLY A 166 -14.18 -2.56 -14.40
C GLY A 166 -14.10 -1.58 -15.56
N ARG A 167 -15.13 -0.76 -15.76
CA ARG A 167 -15.09 0.38 -16.69
C ARG A 167 -13.94 1.34 -16.34
N ALA A 168 -13.72 1.55 -15.04
CA ALA A 168 -12.54 2.20 -14.50
C ALA A 168 -12.25 1.70 -13.10
N GLY A 169 -11.02 1.92 -12.63
CA GLY A 169 -10.62 1.62 -11.27
C GLY A 169 -9.37 2.34 -10.85
N ALA A 170 -8.96 2.13 -9.61
CA ALA A 170 -7.74 2.67 -9.04
C ALA A 170 -7.08 1.65 -8.11
N VAL A 171 -5.76 1.60 -8.19
CA VAL A 171 -4.87 0.93 -7.24
C VAL A 171 -4.06 2.02 -6.53
N THR A 172 -4.12 2.09 -5.20
CA THR A 172 -3.42 3.14 -4.47
C THR A 172 -2.62 2.59 -3.30
N SER A 173 -1.51 3.25 -2.96
CA SER A 173 -0.80 3.01 -1.71
C SER A 173 -1.53 3.60 -0.50
N HIS A 174 -2.47 4.50 -0.72
CA HIS A 174 -3.11 5.34 0.29
C HIS A 174 -4.20 4.60 1.08
N ASN A 175 -4.11 4.68 2.41
CA ASN A 175 -5.18 4.26 3.31
C ASN A 175 -6.18 5.40 3.54
N LEU A 176 -7.45 5.06 3.72
CA LEU A 176 -8.49 6.04 4.06
C LEU A 176 -8.55 6.27 5.57
N PHE A 177 -7.57 6.97 6.12
CA PHE A 177 -7.63 7.46 7.48
C PHE A 177 -7.01 8.86 7.60
N ASP A 178 -7.56 9.68 8.47
CA ASP A 178 -7.32 11.12 8.49
C ASP A 178 -5.84 11.51 8.64
N VAL A 179 -5.06 10.72 9.35
CA VAL A 179 -3.62 10.97 9.54
C VAL A 179 -2.80 10.74 8.26
N ALA A 180 -3.27 9.84 7.38
CA ALA A 180 -2.55 9.51 6.15
C ALA A 180 -2.71 10.58 5.08
N TYR A 181 -3.63 11.52 5.24
CA TYR A 181 -3.89 12.56 4.23
C TYR A 181 -2.63 13.36 3.86
N ASP A 182 -1.77 13.66 4.83
CA ASP A 182 -0.53 14.40 4.59
C ASP A 182 0.64 13.52 4.11
N TRP A 183 0.43 12.22 3.90
CA TRP A 183 1.50 11.30 3.49
C TRP A 183 1.81 11.41 2.00
N HIS A 184 3.05 11.11 1.66
CA HIS A 184 3.46 10.98 0.25
C HIS A 184 3.05 9.59 -0.25
N GLU A 185 2.03 9.56 -1.07
CA GLU A 185 1.37 8.36 -1.56
C GLU A 185 1.23 8.42 -3.08
N ASN A 186 0.77 7.35 -3.69
CA ASN A 186 0.42 7.32 -5.10
C ASN A 186 -0.89 6.58 -5.37
N LEU A 187 -1.46 6.88 -6.52
CA LEU A 187 -2.59 6.18 -7.10
C LEU A 187 -2.31 5.95 -8.59
N LEU A 188 -2.64 4.76 -9.07
CA LEU A 188 -2.71 4.42 -10.48
C LEU A 188 -4.18 4.33 -10.87
N TRP A 189 -4.63 5.26 -11.69
CA TRP A 189 -5.94 5.24 -12.32
C TRP A 189 -5.90 4.28 -13.50
N LEU A 190 -6.88 3.40 -13.62
CA LEU A 190 -6.88 2.30 -14.56
C LEU A 190 -8.15 2.31 -15.41
N THR A 191 -8.00 2.03 -16.70
CA THR A 191 -9.11 1.77 -17.65
C THR A 191 -8.76 0.64 -18.62
N GLY A 192 -9.74 0.12 -19.36
CA GLY A 192 -9.53 -0.97 -20.32
C GLY A 192 -9.26 -2.32 -19.65
N ASP A 193 -8.41 -3.14 -20.26
CA ASP A 193 -8.18 -4.53 -19.84
C ASP A 193 -7.65 -4.63 -18.41
N VAL A 194 -6.76 -3.73 -18.00
CA VAL A 194 -6.23 -3.74 -16.64
C VAL A 194 -7.28 -3.39 -15.56
N ALA A 195 -8.24 -2.51 -15.87
CA ALA A 195 -9.35 -2.23 -14.95
C ALA A 195 -10.34 -3.41 -14.88
N ARG A 196 -10.54 -4.13 -15.99
CA ARG A 196 -11.32 -5.38 -15.98
C ARG A 196 -10.63 -6.50 -15.18
N ALA A 197 -9.29 -6.60 -15.30
CA ALA A 197 -8.52 -7.50 -14.45
C ALA A 197 -8.65 -7.14 -12.95
N LEU A 198 -8.62 -5.85 -12.62
CA LEU A 198 -8.87 -5.38 -11.27
C LEU A 198 -10.28 -5.73 -10.78
N TRP A 199 -11.30 -5.58 -11.64
CA TRP A 199 -12.67 -6.02 -11.32
C TRP A 199 -12.72 -7.51 -10.98
N GLN A 200 -12.11 -8.35 -11.81
CA GLN A 200 -12.09 -9.80 -11.58
C GLN A 200 -11.42 -10.15 -10.25
N SER A 201 -10.29 -9.50 -9.94
CA SER A 201 -9.60 -9.66 -8.66
C SER A 201 -10.48 -9.27 -7.47
N VAL A 202 -11.15 -8.12 -7.55
CA VAL A 202 -12.04 -7.63 -6.49
C VAL A 202 -13.26 -8.52 -6.35
N MET A 203 -13.82 -9.07 -7.46
CA MET A 203 -14.94 -10.02 -7.40
C MET A 203 -14.52 -11.36 -6.78
N ALA A 204 -13.29 -11.83 -7.03
CA ALA A 204 -12.75 -13.00 -6.36
C ALA A 204 -12.63 -12.76 -4.84
N ALA A 205 -12.15 -11.58 -4.43
CA ALA A 205 -12.10 -11.21 -3.02
C ALA A 205 -13.49 -11.09 -2.38
N LEU A 206 -14.45 -10.53 -3.10
CA LEU A 206 -15.85 -10.45 -2.66
C LEU A 206 -16.45 -11.83 -2.48
N THR A 207 -16.21 -12.75 -3.42
CA THR A 207 -16.67 -14.14 -3.33
C THR A 207 -16.05 -14.84 -2.12
N GLU A 208 -14.75 -14.64 -1.86
CA GLU A 208 -14.08 -15.17 -0.67
C GLU A 208 -14.69 -14.58 0.61
N ALA A 209 -14.90 -13.26 0.65
CA ALA A 209 -15.53 -12.60 1.81
C ALA A 209 -16.92 -13.16 2.12
N LEU A 210 -17.71 -13.51 1.11
CA LEU A 210 -19.04 -14.09 1.30
C LEU A 210 -19.03 -15.52 1.88
N THR A 211 -17.90 -16.21 1.86
CA THR A 211 -17.74 -17.51 2.55
C THR A 211 -17.66 -17.37 4.07
N LEU A 212 -17.52 -16.15 4.55
CA LEU A 212 -17.32 -15.78 5.94
C LEU A 212 -18.62 -15.34 6.58
N PRO A 213 -18.74 -15.42 7.92
CA PRO A 213 -19.85 -14.79 8.62
C PRO A 213 -19.86 -13.28 8.36
N GLN A 214 -20.88 -12.80 7.68
CA GLN A 214 -21.11 -11.40 7.36
C GLN A 214 -22.41 -10.92 8.00
N ASP A 215 -22.42 -9.70 8.47
CA ASP A 215 -23.62 -9.02 8.95
C ASP A 215 -24.30 -8.33 7.76
N VAL A 216 -24.98 -9.13 6.95
CA VAL A 216 -25.71 -8.69 5.76
C VAL A 216 -27.11 -9.34 5.72
N SER A 217 -28.10 -8.57 5.30
CA SER A 217 -29.46 -9.03 5.08
C SER A 217 -29.52 -10.00 3.87
N GLU A 218 -30.59 -10.78 3.78
CA GLU A 218 -30.81 -11.67 2.63
C GLU A 218 -30.89 -10.88 1.31
N ARG A 219 -31.52 -9.70 1.32
CA ARG A 219 -31.58 -8.81 0.15
C ARG A 219 -30.19 -8.38 -0.31
N GLU A 220 -29.32 -8.00 0.62
CA GLU A 220 -27.94 -7.64 0.31
C GLU A 220 -27.15 -8.85 -0.20
N ARG A 221 -27.37 -10.03 0.37
CA ARG A 221 -26.74 -11.28 -0.10
C ARG A 221 -27.10 -11.59 -1.55
N VAL A 222 -28.37 -11.45 -1.93
CA VAL A 222 -28.82 -11.61 -3.32
C VAL A 222 -28.15 -10.57 -4.23
N ALA A 223 -28.09 -9.31 -3.81
CA ALA A 223 -27.42 -8.25 -4.57
C ALA A 223 -25.92 -8.51 -4.76
N LEU A 224 -25.25 -9.02 -3.73
CA LEU A 224 -23.82 -9.39 -3.79
C LEU A 224 -23.57 -10.60 -4.70
N GLN A 225 -24.45 -11.60 -4.67
CA GLN A 225 -24.36 -12.74 -5.59
C GLN A 225 -24.56 -12.32 -7.05
N ALA A 226 -25.52 -11.44 -7.30
CA ALA A 226 -25.72 -10.85 -8.64
C ALA A 226 -24.48 -10.08 -9.10
N LEU A 227 -23.87 -9.29 -8.20
CA LEU A 227 -22.66 -8.51 -8.50
C LEU A 227 -21.46 -9.41 -8.81
N THR A 228 -21.23 -10.50 -8.03
CA THR A 228 -20.12 -11.43 -8.29
C THR A 228 -20.31 -12.26 -9.56
N SER A 229 -21.53 -12.38 -10.05
CA SER A 229 -21.85 -13.04 -11.32
C SER A 229 -21.83 -12.07 -12.50
N GLN A 230 -21.65 -10.78 -12.27
CA GLN A 230 -21.61 -9.78 -13.33
C GLN A 230 -20.31 -9.94 -14.14
N PRO A 231 -20.39 -10.09 -15.45
CA PRO A 231 -19.21 -10.11 -16.30
C PRO A 231 -18.49 -8.74 -16.25
N PRO A 232 -17.18 -8.71 -16.55
CA PRO A 232 -16.50 -7.44 -16.73
C PRO A 232 -17.19 -6.59 -17.79
N ALA A 233 -17.11 -5.26 -17.66
CA ALA A 233 -17.71 -4.32 -18.59
C ALA A 233 -17.21 -4.57 -20.02
N GLU A 234 -18.15 -4.61 -20.96
CA GLU A 234 -17.82 -4.60 -22.39
C GLU A 234 -17.39 -3.19 -22.83
N ASP A 235 -16.72 -3.13 -23.97
CA ASP A 235 -16.40 -1.86 -24.60
C ASP A 235 -17.69 -1.21 -25.14
N ASP A 236 -18.19 -0.20 -24.45
CA ASP A 236 -19.40 0.53 -24.84
C ASP A 236 -19.12 1.66 -25.87
N GLY A 237 -17.89 1.78 -26.36
CA GLY A 237 -17.48 2.80 -27.31
C GLY A 237 -17.40 4.23 -26.75
N ARG A 238 -17.65 4.44 -25.44
CA ARG A 238 -17.61 5.78 -24.81
C ARG A 238 -16.18 6.31 -24.58
N GLY A 239 -15.17 5.47 -24.88
CA GLY A 239 -13.76 5.76 -24.63
C GLY A 239 -13.37 5.69 -23.14
N PRO A 240 -12.08 5.83 -22.84
CA PRO A 240 -11.58 5.69 -21.48
C PRO A 240 -12.05 6.83 -20.58
N LEU A 241 -12.51 6.46 -19.39
CA LEU A 241 -12.89 7.43 -18.37
C LEU A 241 -11.64 8.19 -17.89
N ARG A 242 -11.63 9.51 -18.07
CA ARG A 242 -10.51 10.36 -17.65
C ARG A 242 -10.75 10.95 -16.27
N PRO A 243 -9.73 11.02 -15.41
CA PRO A 243 -9.86 11.71 -14.13
C PRO A 243 -10.08 13.23 -14.35
N ARG A 244 -11.20 13.75 -13.87
CA ARG A 244 -11.46 15.20 -13.84
C ARG A 244 -10.94 15.78 -12.52
N LEU A 245 -9.64 15.98 -12.41
CA LEU A 245 -9.00 16.37 -11.14
C LEU A 245 -9.27 17.83 -10.74
N THR A 246 -9.83 18.64 -11.61
CA THR A 246 -10.06 20.09 -11.39
C THR A 246 -11.27 20.42 -10.51
N GLU A 247 -12.24 19.52 -10.35
CA GLU A 247 -13.52 19.81 -9.70
C GLU A 247 -13.48 19.73 -8.15
N VAL A 248 -12.36 19.28 -7.57
CA VAL A 248 -12.27 19.02 -6.11
C VAL A 248 -11.64 20.16 -5.32
N ALA A 249 -11.05 21.15 -5.99
CA ALA A 249 -10.39 22.29 -5.33
C ALA A 249 -11.27 23.06 -4.35
N GLY A 250 -12.61 23.07 -4.52
CA GLY A 250 -13.56 23.71 -3.62
C GLY A 250 -13.72 23.05 -2.24
N TYR A 251 -13.32 21.80 -2.07
CA TYR A 251 -13.45 21.07 -0.79
C TYR A 251 -12.33 21.39 0.22
N PHE A 252 -11.23 21.98 -0.22
CA PHE A 252 -10.04 22.15 0.61
C PHE A 252 -9.94 23.49 1.31
N GLY A 253 -10.94 24.40 1.17
CA GLY A 253 -10.98 25.69 1.88
C GLY A 253 -9.81 26.65 1.57
N GLY A 254 -8.93 26.28 0.67
CA GLY A 254 -7.81 27.08 0.17
C GLY A 254 -8.10 27.65 -1.22
N ALA A 255 -7.46 28.77 -1.57
CA ALA A 255 -7.48 29.22 -2.96
C ALA A 255 -7.00 28.08 -3.87
N PRO A 256 -7.68 27.83 -5.02
CA PRO A 256 -7.26 26.78 -5.95
C PRO A 256 -5.88 27.16 -6.48
N GLY A 257 -4.84 26.55 -5.91
CA GLY A 257 -3.54 26.47 -6.53
C GLY A 257 -3.59 25.45 -7.68
N PRO A 258 -2.69 25.53 -8.66
CA PRO A 258 -2.57 24.49 -9.67
C PRO A 258 -2.34 23.16 -8.92
N MET A 259 -3.31 22.23 -9.03
CA MET A 259 -3.15 20.90 -8.44
C MET A 259 -1.98 20.21 -9.14
N PRO A 260 -0.93 19.80 -8.40
CA PRO A 260 0.09 18.93 -8.98
C PRO A 260 -0.63 17.67 -9.49
N GLY A 261 -0.48 17.37 -10.80
CA GLY A 261 -1.18 16.24 -11.41
C GLY A 261 -2.59 16.54 -11.97
N ALA A 262 -3.06 17.79 -11.98
CA ALA A 262 -4.33 18.17 -12.62
C ALA A 262 -4.42 17.73 -14.11
N ASP A 263 -3.28 17.54 -14.74
CA ASP A 263 -3.10 16.99 -16.08
C ASP A 263 -2.63 15.53 -16.06
N ALA A 264 -3.07 14.72 -15.11
CA ALA A 264 -2.75 13.28 -15.12
C ALA A 264 -3.18 12.70 -16.46
N ARG A 265 -2.23 12.63 -17.41
CA ARG A 265 -2.47 12.17 -18.77
C ARG A 265 -2.70 10.68 -18.74
N LEU A 266 -3.80 10.28 -19.33
CA LEU A 266 -4.08 8.88 -19.58
C LEU A 266 -3.11 8.38 -20.65
N ALA A 267 -2.24 7.43 -20.28
CA ALA A 267 -1.28 6.80 -21.17
C ALA A 267 -1.74 5.39 -21.54
N GLU A 268 -1.68 5.05 -22.82
CA GLU A 268 -1.99 3.68 -23.27
C GLU A 268 -0.79 2.75 -23.05
N ASP A 269 -1.05 1.57 -22.50
CA ASP A 269 -0.06 0.50 -22.41
C ASP A 269 -0.71 -0.87 -22.61
N PRO A 270 -0.61 -1.45 -23.81
CA PRO A 270 -1.18 -2.77 -24.11
C PRO A 270 -0.48 -3.90 -23.33
N ARG A 271 0.68 -3.64 -22.69
CA ARG A 271 1.44 -4.59 -21.87
C ARG A 271 1.32 -4.32 -20.38
N CYS A 272 0.34 -3.50 -19.99
CA CYS A 272 0.05 -3.28 -18.59
C CYS A 272 -0.45 -4.57 -17.93
N GLU A 273 0.12 -4.91 -16.79
CA GLU A 273 -0.18 -6.12 -16.03
C GLU A 273 -0.62 -5.76 -14.61
N LEU A 274 -1.68 -6.41 -14.11
CA LEU A 274 -2.02 -6.43 -12.70
C LEU A 274 -1.29 -7.62 -12.05
N ILE A 275 -0.57 -7.37 -10.96
CA ILE A 275 0.23 -8.37 -10.26
C ILE A 275 -0.20 -8.43 -8.81
N GLU A 276 -0.45 -9.63 -8.30
CA GLU A 276 -1.05 -9.77 -6.98
C GLU A 276 -0.20 -10.63 -6.02
N SER A 277 -0.16 -10.18 -4.78
CA SER A 277 0.31 -10.94 -3.61
C SER A 277 1.65 -11.64 -3.84
N ALA A 278 1.69 -12.97 -3.76
CA ALA A 278 2.91 -13.76 -3.87
C ALA A 278 3.60 -13.66 -5.25
N ALA A 279 2.90 -13.22 -6.30
CA ALA A 279 3.48 -13.03 -7.63
C ALA A 279 4.32 -11.74 -7.74
N ILE A 280 4.16 -10.79 -6.80
CA ILE A 280 4.84 -9.49 -6.86
C ILE A 280 6.36 -9.67 -6.71
N ARG A 281 6.83 -10.40 -5.70
CA ARG A 281 8.28 -10.58 -5.46
C ARG A 281 9.01 -11.23 -6.64
N PRO A 282 8.57 -12.37 -7.20
CA PRO A 282 9.23 -12.96 -8.37
C PRO A 282 9.31 -11.97 -9.54
N ARG A 283 8.26 -11.19 -9.78
CA ARG A 283 8.23 -10.21 -10.86
C ARG A 283 9.19 -9.04 -10.59
N LEU A 284 9.23 -8.55 -9.36
CA LEU A 284 10.18 -7.53 -8.91
C LEU A 284 11.63 -8.02 -9.02
N CYS A 285 11.92 -9.22 -8.53
CA CYS A 285 13.27 -9.78 -8.62
C CYS A 285 13.70 -9.99 -10.06
N ALA A 286 12.81 -10.45 -10.95
CA ALA A 286 13.10 -10.58 -12.38
C ALA A 286 13.47 -9.23 -13.00
N LEU A 287 12.68 -8.16 -12.73
CA LEU A 287 12.97 -6.81 -13.18
C LEU A 287 14.36 -6.34 -12.71
N LEU A 288 14.69 -6.58 -11.44
CA LEU A 288 15.97 -6.21 -10.87
C LEU A 288 17.13 -7.06 -11.45
N ASP A 289 16.93 -8.35 -11.68
CA ASP A 289 17.93 -9.24 -12.23
C ASP A 289 18.21 -9.00 -13.72
N GLU A 290 17.27 -8.44 -14.47
CA GLU A 290 17.45 -7.96 -15.84
C GLU A 290 18.22 -6.64 -15.91
N SER A 291 18.33 -5.89 -14.81
CA SER A 291 18.96 -4.57 -14.78
C SER A 291 20.48 -4.65 -14.73
N GLY A 292 21.16 -3.73 -15.40
CA GLY A 292 22.62 -3.70 -15.49
C GLY A 292 23.19 -2.35 -15.96
N ALA A 293 24.36 -2.37 -16.57
CA ALA A 293 25.02 -1.17 -17.07
C ALA A 293 24.13 -0.42 -18.07
N GLY A 294 23.98 0.90 -17.85
CA GLY A 294 23.10 1.77 -18.63
C GLY A 294 21.68 1.88 -18.08
N ASP A 295 21.32 1.10 -17.06
CA ASP A 295 20.04 1.23 -16.38
C ASP A 295 20.16 2.05 -15.09
N GLU A 296 19.11 2.79 -14.76
CA GLU A 296 18.94 3.43 -13.47
C GLU A 296 17.69 2.87 -12.78
N LEU A 297 17.85 2.45 -11.53
CA LEU A 297 16.77 1.97 -10.67
C LEU A 297 16.40 3.03 -9.66
N LEU A 298 15.14 3.47 -9.69
CA LEU A 298 14.53 4.36 -8.70
C LEU A 298 13.59 3.53 -7.81
N ILE A 299 13.89 3.48 -6.53
CA ILE A 299 13.15 2.66 -5.57
C ILE A 299 12.64 3.55 -4.45
N ALA A 300 11.32 3.64 -4.28
CA ALA A 300 10.69 4.33 -3.16
C ALA A 300 9.81 3.37 -2.39
N THR A 301 10.12 3.12 -1.13
CA THR A 301 9.32 2.21 -0.29
C THR A 301 9.37 2.61 1.18
N ALA A 302 8.20 2.64 1.83
CA ALA A 302 8.11 2.98 3.24
C ALA A 302 8.78 1.93 4.12
N TYR A 303 8.44 0.67 3.87
CA TYR A 303 8.92 -0.48 4.65
C TYR A 303 9.77 -1.37 3.76
N PHE A 304 11.04 -1.53 4.13
CA PHE A 304 11.97 -2.38 3.41
C PHE A 304 12.67 -3.34 4.37
N SER A 305 12.27 -4.60 4.38
CA SER A 305 12.88 -5.65 5.21
C SER A 305 13.06 -6.97 4.46
N ASP A 306 12.67 -7.08 3.19
CA ASP A 306 12.87 -8.27 2.37
C ASP A 306 14.30 -8.33 1.85
N LEU A 307 15.05 -9.34 2.30
CA LEU A 307 16.47 -9.50 1.96
C LEU A 307 16.69 -10.14 0.58
N GLU A 308 15.70 -10.84 0.04
CA GLU A 308 15.76 -11.38 -1.32
C GLU A 308 15.73 -10.26 -2.35
N VAL A 309 14.81 -9.29 -2.15
CA VAL A 309 14.76 -8.08 -2.98
C VAL A 309 16.04 -7.25 -2.82
N LEU A 310 16.55 -7.09 -1.60
CA LEU A 310 17.81 -6.38 -1.38
C LEU A 310 18.98 -7.07 -2.10
N ALA A 311 19.06 -8.40 -2.06
CA ALA A 311 20.08 -9.16 -2.77
C ALA A 311 19.95 -8.99 -4.31
N ALA A 312 18.73 -8.94 -4.85
CA ALA A 312 18.51 -8.66 -6.28
C ALA A 312 18.98 -7.24 -6.65
N ILE A 313 18.70 -6.24 -5.82
CA ILE A 313 19.22 -4.87 -5.98
C ILE A 313 20.76 -4.85 -5.96
N GLU A 314 21.39 -5.56 -5.02
CA GLU A 314 22.84 -5.68 -4.94
C GLU A 314 23.43 -6.28 -6.21
N ARG A 315 22.81 -7.35 -6.75
CA ARG A 315 23.22 -7.96 -8.02
C ARG A 315 23.09 -6.98 -9.20
N ALA A 316 22.00 -6.21 -9.27
CA ALA A 316 21.83 -5.18 -10.31
C ALA A 316 22.93 -4.12 -10.25
N ALA A 317 23.22 -3.59 -9.06
CA ALA A 317 24.31 -2.64 -8.85
C ALA A 317 25.68 -3.22 -9.21
N ALA A 318 25.94 -4.49 -8.88
CA ALA A 318 27.16 -5.20 -9.25
C ALA A 318 27.31 -5.34 -10.78
N ARG A 319 26.20 -5.54 -11.52
CA ARG A 319 26.18 -5.55 -12.99
C ARG A 319 26.30 -4.16 -13.62
N GLY A 320 26.38 -3.11 -12.82
CA GLY A 320 26.61 -1.74 -13.28
C GLY A 320 25.38 -0.84 -13.35
N ALA A 321 24.22 -1.27 -12.87
CA ALA A 321 23.07 -0.41 -12.74
C ALA A 321 23.33 0.70 -11.70
N ARG A 322 22.85 1.90 -11.97
CA ARG A 322 22.76 2.96 -10.96
C ARG A 322 21.51 2.77 -10.12
N VAL A 323 21.64 2.76 -8.81
CA VAL A 323 20.54 2.50 -7.89
C VAL A 323 20.34 3.66 -6.93
N ARG A 324 19.14 4.20 -6.88
CA ARG A 324 18.72 5.19 -5.90
C ARG A 324 17.54 4.65 -5.08
N VAL A 325 17.72 4.59 -3.78
CA VAL A 325 16.71 4.06 -2.85
C VAL A 325 16.28 5.14 -1.89
N LEU A 326 14.98 5.39 -1.82
CA LEU A 326 14.32 6.24 -0.84
C LEU A 326 13.49 5.38 0.10
N ILE A 327 13.83 5.38 1.39
CA ILE A 327 13.11 4.67 2.44
C ILE A 327 12.62 5.65 3.50
N ASP A 328 11.54 5.30 4.23
CA ASP A 328 11.04 6.11 5.33
C ASP A 328 11.69 5.72 6.67
N SER A 329 11.86 6.69 7.57
CA SER A 329 12.32 6.46 8.94
C SER A 329 11.23 5.89 9.86
N ILE A 330 9.96 5.89 9.39
CA ILE A 330 8.76 5.49 10.14
C ILE A 330 8.54 6.37 11.39
N ALA A 331 9.12 7.55 11.41
CA ALA A 331 8.99 8.49 12.51
C ALA A 331 7.64 9.25 12.51
N ALA A 332 7.00 9.33 11.35
CA ALA A 332 5.74 10.07 11.17
C ALA A 332 4.50 9.31 11.70
N LEU A 333 4.61 8.04 12.05
CA LEU A 333 3.50 7.30 12.64
C LEU A 333 3.08 7.93 13.97
N PRO A 334 1.83 8.35 14.15
CA PRO A 334 1.33 8.97 15.37
C PRO A 334 1.08 7.91 16.46
N LEU A 335 2.14 7.26 16.89
CA LEU A 335 2.12 6.27 17.97
C LEU A 335 2.33 6.94 19.35
N PRO A 336 1.87 6.33 20.43
CA PRO A 336 2.28 6.73 21.78
C PRO A 336 3.79 6.84 21.89
N ALA A 337 4.30 7.81 22.66
CA ALA A 337 5.72 8.18 22.68
C ALA A 337 6.67 6.98 22.87
N LEU A 338 6.33 6.06 23.79
CA LEU A 338 7.12 4.85 24.02
C LEU A 338 7.11 3.92 22.80
N ALA A 339 5.95 3.70 22.17
CA ALA A 339 5.83 2.86 20.99
C ALA A 339 6.55 3.50 19.79
N ALA A 340 6.40 4.80 19.57
CA ALA A 340 7.12 5.54 18.53
C ALA A 340 8.64 5.44 18.74
N TRP A 341 9.10 5.60 19.98
CA TRP A 341 10.53 5.47 20.31
C TRP A 341 11.05 4.05 20.08
N LEU A 342 10.25 3.01 20.43
CA LEU A 342 10.62 1.61 20.24
C LEU A 342 10.64 1.20 18.76
N THR A 343 9.72 1.68 17.94
CA THR A 343 9.53 1.21 16.56
C THR A 343 10.30 2.02 15.52
N ARG A 344 10.73 3.25 15.87
CA ARG A 344 11.46 4.14 14.94
C ARG A 344 12.68 3.46 14.34
N GLY A 345 12.70 3.34 13.01
CA GLY A 345 13.80 2.75 12.26
C GLY A 345 13.97 1.23 12.36
N LEU A 346 13.10 0.53 13.11
CA LEU A 346 13.24 -0.91 13.32
C LEU A 346 12.94 -1.74 12.09
N VAL A 347 11.85 -1.43 11.39
CA VAL A 347 11.41 -2.24 10.26
C VAL A 347 12.45 -2.24 9.14
N ASN A 348 13.09 -1.08 8.93
CA ASN A 348 14.09 -0.89 7.88
C ASN A 348 15.53 -1.17 8.36
N HIS A 349 15.73 -1.60 9.62
CA HIS A 349 17.06 -1.66 10.24
C HIS A 349 18.02 -2.59 9.51
N ALA A 350 17.59 -3.81 9.20
CA ALA A 350 18.46 -4.81 8.55
C ALA A 350 18.92 -4.34 7.17
N VAL A 351 17.96 -3.81 6.37
CA VAL A 351 18.24 -3.26 5.06
C VAL A 351 19.11 -2.01 5.16
N THR A 352 18.86 -1.13 6.13
CA THR A 352 19.67 0.07 6.35
C THR A 352 21.13 -0.28 6.65
N CYS A 353 21.38 -1.27 7.50
CA CYS A 353 22.75 -1.72 7.81
C CYS A 353 23.46 -2.30 6.56
N ARG A 354 22.77 -3.14 5.79
CA ARG A 354 23.33 -3.71 4.57
C ARG A 354 23.52 -2.69 3.46
N ALA A 355 22.52 -1.80 3.28
CA ALA A 355 22.60 -0.71 2.30
C ALA A 355 23.77 0.22 2.57
N LEU A 356 24.10 0.49 3.84
CA LEU A 356 25.29 1.29 4.19
C LEU A 356 26.58 0.66 3.66
N THR A 357 26.73 -0.65 3.85
CA THR A 357 27.90 -1.38 3.30
C THR A 357 27.97 -1.26 1.76
N LEU A 358 26.80 -1.27 1.08
CA LEU A 358 26.76 -1.10 -0.37
C LEU A 358 27.10 0.34 -0.79
N VAL A 359 26.60 1.34 -0.07
CA VAL A 359 26.97 2.76 -0.29
C VAL A 359 28.48 2.96 -0.15
N GLU A 360 29.13 2.33 0.84
CA GLU A 360 30.58 2.41 1.04
C GLU A 360 31.37 1.71 -0.07
N ARG A 361 30.85 0.59 -0.58
CA ARG A 361 31.53 -0.20 -1.64
C ARG A 361 31.30 0.35 -3.05
N LEU A 362 30.13 0.98 -3.29
CA LEU A 362 29.68 1.43 -4.61
C LEU A 362 29.14 2.87 -4.54
N PRO A 363 29.92 3.85 -4.04
CA PRO A 363 29.43 5.18 -3.66
C PRO A 363 28.82 5.99 -4.83
N GLU A 364 29.23 5.70 -6.07
CA GLU A 364 28.72 6.40 -7.25
C GLU A 364 27.49 5.70 -7.87
N ARG A 365 27.29 4.42 -7.55
CA ARG A 365 26.23 3.59 -8.17
C ARG A 365 25.10 3.26 -7.23
N PHE A 366 25.35 3.25 -5.93
CA PHE A 366 24.35 2.87 -4.93
C PHE A 366 24.14 4.02 -3.94
N LEU A 367 23.02 4.72 -4.07
CA LEU A 367 22.67 5.88 -3.27
C LEU A 367 21.41 5.59 -2.46
N VAL A 368 21.45 5.88 -1.16
CA VAL A 368 20.29 5.70 -0.28
C VAL A 368 20.02 7.01 0.45
N ARG A 369 18.74 7.39 0.48
CA ARG A 369 18.24 8.45 1.36
C ARG A 369 17.17 7.90 2.29
N VAL A 370 17.12 8.43 3.48
CA VAL A 370 16.10 8.14 4.48
C VAL A 370 15.25 9.39 4.65
N HIS A 371 13.96 9.28 4.37
CA HIS A 371 12.99 10.33 4.60
C HIS A 371 12.62 10.33 6.09
N ASP A 372 12.87 11.45 6.77
CA ASP A 372 12.59 11.63 8.20
C ASP A 372 11.88 12.96 8.43
N SER A 373 10.59 12.98 8.22
CA SER A 373 9.73 14.14 8.45
C SER A 373 9.37 14.36 9.94
N GLY A 374 9.89 13.51 10.82
CA GLY A 374 9.51 13.54 12.22
C GLY A 374 8.03 13.17 12.41
N ARG A 375 7.18 14.13 12.76
CA ARG A 375 5.73 13.95 12.88
C ARG A 375 4.95 14.47 11.64
N GLY A 376 5.67 14.77 10.57
CA GLY A 376 5.09 15.29 9.34
C GLY A 376 4.56 14.19 8.41
N ALA A 377 4.75 14.40 7.11
CA ALA A 377 4.31 13.50 6.07
C ALA A 377 5.22 12.28 5.94
N MET A 378 4.67 11.08 6.11
CA MET A 378 5.38 9.83 5.84
C MET A 378 5.55 9.64 4.33
N MET A 379 6.73 9.20 3.89
CA MET A 379 6.91 8.70 2.53
C MET A 379 6.43 7.24 2.47
N HIS A 380 5.22 7.04 1.95
CA HIS A 380 4.54 5.74 1.99
C HIS A 380 4.37 5.10 0.59
N LEU A 381 5.21 5.50 -0.36
CA LEU A 381 5.27 4.87 -1.68
C LEU A 381 5.74 3.41 -1.60
N LYS A 382 5.40 2.62 -2.62
CA LYS A 382 5.86 1.26 -2.86
C LYS A 382 6.02 1.08 -4.36
N THR A 383 7.10 1.64 -4.90
CA THR A 383 7.28 1.72 -6.35
C THR A 383 8.75 1.55 -6.74
N VAL A 384 8.97 0.79 -7.79
CA VAL A 384 10.26 0.65 -8.47
C VAL A 384 10.11 1.07 -9.92
N ALA A 385 11.01 1.90 -10.40
CA ALA A 385 11.16 2.16 -11.82
C ALA A 385 12.57 1.77 -12.28
N ARG A 386 12.65 1.08 -13.40
CA ARG A 386 13.87 0.91 -14.20
C ARG A 386 13.79 1.88 -15.36
N LEU A 387 14.79 2.74 -15.46
CA LEU A 387 15.03 3.64 -16.57
C LEU A 387 16.21 3.10 -17.40
N GLY A 388 16.23 3.30 -18.69
CA GLY A 388 17.30 2.81 -19.57
C GLY A 388 16.76 2.05 -20.78
N ARG A 389 17.31 0.86 -21.07
CA ARG A 389 17.00 0.13 -22.31
C ARG A 389 15.55 -0.34 -22.44
N GLU A 390 14.96 -0.78 -21.37
CA GLU A 390 13.58 -1.23 -21.30
C GLU A 390 12.89 -0.59 -20.10
N PRO A 391 12.43 0.67 -20.22
CA PRO A 391 11.83 1.36 -19.12
C PRO A 391 10.56 0.63 -18.64
N VAL A 392 10.44 0.50 -17.31
CA VAL A 392 9.30 -0.19 -16.69
C VAL A 392 9.10 0.35 -15.27
N LEU A 393 7.85 0.46 -14.86
CA LEU A 393 7.44 0.78 -13.50
C LEU A 393 6.64 -0.39 -12.93
N LEU A 394 6.98 -0.80 -11.73
CA LEU A 394 6.19 -1.70 -10.88
C LEU A 394 5.86 -0.95 -9.60
N GLY A 395 4.59 -0.77 -9.30
CA GLY A 395 4.18 -0.06 -8.10
C GLY A 395 2.71 -0.24 -7.77
N GLY A 396 2.38 0.06 -6.52
CA GLY A 396 1.03 -0.08 -5.98
C GLY A 396 1.02 -0.13 -4.47
N GLN A 397 0.76 -1.29 -3.90
CA GLN A 397 0.42 -1.46 -2.49
C GLN A 397 1.48 -2.20 -1.68
N ALA A 398 2.26 -3.08 -2.33
CA ALA A 398 3.13 -4.02 -1.65
C ALA A 398 4.36 -3.36 -1.03
N ASN A 399 4.41 -3.33 0.28
CA ASN A 399 5.64 -2.99 1.00
C ASN A 399 6.73 -4.02 0.70
N PHE A 400 8.00 -3.61 0.70
CA PHE A 400 9.12 -4.51 0.47
C PHE A 400 9.42 -5.33 1.72
N THR A 401 8.44 -6.10 2.14
CA THR A 401 8.49 -6.93 3.34
C THR A 401 8.17 -8.39 3.01
N PRO A 402 8.71 -9.35 3.76
CA PRO A 402 8.37 -10.76 3.56
C PRO A 402 6.87 -11.04 3.63
N ASN A 403 6.11 -10.34 4.47
CA ASN A 403 4.67 -10.54 4.60
C ASN A 403 3.92 -10.14 3.33
N SER A 404 4.25 -8.97 2.75
CA SER A 404 3.63 -8.51 1.50
C SER A 404 3.94 -9.46 0.33
N PHE A 405 5.11 -10.10 0.36
CA PHE A 405 5.58 -10.93 -0.74
C PHE A 405 5.31 -12.43 -0.58
N SER A 406 4.87 -12.89 0.59
CA SER A 406 4.56 -14.30 0.84
C SER A 406 3.09 -14.66 0.61
N GLY A 407 2.25 -13.67 0.32
CA GLY A 407 0.80 -13.84 0.30
C GLY A 407 0.16 -13.82 1.70
N ALA A 408 0.92 -13.49 2.76
CA ALA A 408 0.35 -13.20 4.08
C ALA A 408 -0.43 -11.89 4.04
N TYR A 409 0.07 -10.90 3.32
CA TYR A 409 -0.68 -9.70 2.94
C TYR A 409 -1.14 -9.87 1.49
N LEU A 410 -2.45 -9.72 1.27
CA LEU A 410 -2.99 -9.63 -0.06
C LEU A 410 -2.76 -8.20 -0.56
N GLU A 411 -2.04 -8.08 -1.64
CA GLU A 411 -1.60 -6.80 -2.22
C GLU A 411 -1.90 -6.78 -3.71
N THR A 412 -2.01 -5.60 -4.28
CA THR A 412 -2.17 -5.39 -5.72
C THR A 412 -1.15 -4.37 -6.21
N ASP A 413 -0.34 -4.74 -7.16
CA ASP A 413 0.60 -3.86 -7.86
C ASP A 413 0.30 -3.85 -9.37
N VAL A 414 0.76 -2.82 -10.04
CA VAL A 414 0.62 -2.64 -11.48
C VAL A 414 2.00 -2.52 -12.10
N LEU A 415 2.24 -3.28 -13.16
CA LEU A 415 3.43 -3.14 -13.99
C LEU A 415 3.05 -2.45 -15.30
N THR A 416 3.78 -1.38 -15.62
CA THR A 416 3.54 -0.61 -16.86
C THR A 416 4.85 -0.17 -17.50
N ARG A 417 4.80 0.01 -18.83
CA ARG A 417 5.90 0.55 -19.64
C ARG A 417 5.54 1.88 -20.31
N ALA A 418 4.39 2.46 -19.96
CA ALA A 418 3.96 3.75 -20.49
C ALA A 418 4.96 4.86 -20.11
N PRO A 419 5.57 5.56 -21.07
CA PRO A 419 6.60 6.57 -20.81
C PRO A 419 6.07 7.73 -19.94
N GLU A 420 4.80 8.10 -20.13
CA GLU A 420 4.15 9.18 -19.39
C GLU A 420 4.02 8.84 -17.90
N ILE A 421 3.70 7.58 -17.59
CA ILE A 421 3.57 7.09 -16.22
C ILE A 421 4.95 7.05 -15.55
N LEU A 422 5.96 6.56 -16.26
CA LEU A 422 7.33 6.59 -15.76
C LEU A 422 7.79 8.03 -15.50
N ALA A 423 7.56 8.96 -16.45
CA ALA A 423 7.94 10.36 -16.29
C ALA A 423 7.27 11.00 -15.08
N ALA A 424 5.98 10.76 -14.86
CA ALA A 424 5.25 11.26 -13.71
C ALA A 424 5.79 10.71 -12.38
N PHE A 425 6.13 9.42 -12.34
CA PHE A 425 6.79 8.83 -11.16
C PHE A 425 8.19 9.41 -10.95
N VAL A 426 8.99 9.55 -11.99
CA VAL A 426 10.34 10.14 -11.89
C VAL A 426 10.26 11.55 -11.30
N GLU A 427 9.36 12.39 -11.81
CA GLU A 427 9.15 13.73 -11.26
C GLU A 427 8.76 13.70 -9.78
N HIS A 428 7.84 12.80 -9.40
CA HIS A 428 7.45 12.62 -8.00
C HIS A 428 8.63 12.15 -7.14
N PHE A 429 9.38 11.15 -7.60
CA PHE A 429 10.56 10.64 -6.92
C PHE A 429 11.63 11.73 -6.72
N GLU A 430 11.93 12.53 -7.76
CA GLU A 430 12.92 13.60 -7.67
C GLU A 430 12.51 14.71 -6.68
N ARG A 431 11.23 15.06 -6.65
CA ARG A 431 10.70 15.98 -5.63
C ARG A 431 10.95 15.46 -4.21
N LEU A 432 10.59 14.19 -3.96
CA LEU A 432 10.79 13.57 -2.65
C LEU A 432 12.27 13.38 -2.31
N TRP A 433 13.08 13.04 -3.30
CA TRP A 433 14.52 12.89 -3.16
C TRP A 433 15.21 14.21 -2.77
N ALA A 434 14.72 15.32 -3.29
CA ALA A 434 15.27 16.66 -3.04
C ALA A 434 14.81 17.29 -1.71
N LEU A 435 13.79 16.74 -1.05
CA LEU A 435 13.30 17.28 0.23
C LEU A 435 14.40 17.34 1.29
N PRO A 436 14.43 18.38 2.14
CA PRO A 436 15.38 18.49 3.25
C PRO A 436 15.29 17.31 4.24
N GLU A 437 14.11 16.73 4.37
CA GLU A 437 13.80 15.55 5.20
C GLU A 437 14.41 14.27 4.63
N SER A 438 14.68 14.22 3.33
CA SER A 438 15.28 13.06 2.64
C SER A 438 16.81 13.15 2.70
N ARG A 439 17.40 12.58 3.75
CA ARG A 439 18.82 12.70 4.07
C ARG A 439 19.64 11.51 3.57
N PRO A 440 20.86 11.73 3.05
CA PRO A 440 21.73 10.63 2.68
C PRO A 440 22.01 9.71 3.86
N LEU A 441 21.97 8.41 3.62
CA LEU A 441 22.38 7.40 4.59
C LEU A 441 23.92 7.42 4.72
N ARG A 442 24.43 7.93 5.85
CA ARG A 442 25.89 8.13 6.06
C ARG A 442 26.47 7.35 7.24
N ARG A 443 25.62 6.81 8.10
CA ARG A 443 26.08 6.12 9.33
C ARG A 443 25.22 4.92 9.65
N ALA A 444 25.86 3.87 10.13
CA ALA A 444 25.13 2.75 10.70
C ALA A 444 24.25 3.24 11.86
N PRO A 445 23.08 2.64 12.06
CA PRO A 445 22.32 2.83 13.28
C PRO A 445 23.23 2.54 14.47
N GLY A 446 23.37 3.50 15.38
CA GLY A 446 24.27 3.36 16.54
C GLY A 446 23.84 2.25 17.49
N LEU A 447 24.55 2.11 18.61
CA LEU A 447 24.27 1.09 19.65
C LEU A 447 22.83 1.13 20.19
N TRP A 448 22.22 2.31 20.26
CA TRP A 448 20.85 2.51 20.75
C TRP A 448 19.75 1.82 19.93
N PRO A 449 19.75 1.87 18.60
CA PRO A 449 18.82 1.06 17.81
C PRO A 449 18.97 -0.43 18.03
N ALA A 450 20.20 -0.95 18.12
CA ALA A 450 20.45 -2.35 18.41
C ALA A 450 19.96 -2.76 19.83
N LEU A 451 20.15 -1.91 20.81
CA LEU A 451 19.64 -2.12 22.18
C LEU A 451 18.10 -2.10 22.23
N ARG A 452 17.47 -1.14 21.54
CA ARG A 452 16.00 -1.08 21.40
C ARG A 452 15.43 -2.33 20.75
N LEU A 453 16.07 -2.84 19.69
CA LEU A 453 15.72 -4.09 19.05
C LEU A 453 15.75 -5.27 20.02
N ARG A 454 16.83 -5.37 20.82
CA ARG A 454 16.95 -6.42 21.84
C ARG A 454 15.87 -6.33 22.89
N MET A 455 15.60 -5.13 23.39
CA MET A 455 14.53 -4.89 24.39
C MET A 455 13.16 -5.25 23.81
N LEU A 456 12.85 -4.82 22.60
CA LEU A 456 11.57 -5.11 21.97
C LEU A 456 11.41 -6.61 21.65
N SER A 457 12.48 -7.28 21.20
CA SER A 457 12.47 -8.73 21.01
C SER A 457 12.25 -9.49 22.31
N LEU A 458 12.86 -9.03 23.39
CA LEU A 458 12.66 -9.62 24.72
C LEU A 458 11.21 -9.41 25.19
N LEU A 459 10.66 -8.21 25.03
CA LEU A 459 9.26 -7.92 25.37
C LEU A 459 8.29 -8.79 24.57
N LEU A 460 8.47 -8.92 23.27
CA LEU A 460 7.62 -9.75 22.42
C LEU A 460 7.76 -11.24 22.74
N TRP A 461 8.97 -11.68 23.09
CA TRP A 461 9.18 -13.04 23.56
C TRP A 461 8.45 -13.29 24.88
N LEU A 462 8.53 -12.36 25.83
CA LEU A 462 7.79 -12.42 27.09
C LEU A 462 6.29 -12.43 26.85
N PHE A 463 5.76 -11.53 26.00
CA PHE A 463 4.35 -11.55 25.61
C PHE A 463 3.93 -12.87 24.98
N GLY A 464 4.76 -13.44 24.12
CA GLY A 464 4.52 -14.78 23.53
C GLY A 464 4.50 -15.89 24.58
N CYS A 465 5.39 -15.86 25.57
CA CYS A 465 5.44 -16.84 26.66
C CYS A 465 4.21 -16.78 27.58
N PHE A 466 3.63 -15.59 27.77
CA PHE A 466 2.43 -15.41 28.61
C PHE A 466 1.12 -15.50 27.83
N GLY A 467 1.16 -15.88 26.54
CA GLY A 467 -0.03 -15.91 25.68
C GLY A 467 -0.65 -14.54 25.44
N LEU A 468 0.02 -13.48 25.85
CA LEU A 468 -0.35 -12.11 25.57
C LEU A 468 0.12 -11.82 24.14
N ARG A 469 -0.81 -11.59 23.22
CA ARG A 469 -0.50 -11.21 21.84
C ARG A 469 -0.38 -9.68 21.77
N PRO A 470 0.66 -9.14 21.11
CA PRO A 470 0.81 -7.71 20.92
C PRO A 470 -0.30 -7.14 20.02
#